data_2abf5b2d8fe74ada846ad9c990c8ea5b
#
_entry.id   2abf5b2d8fe74ada846ad9c990c8ea5b
#
_cell.length_a   1.000
_cell.length_b   1.000
_cell.length_c   1.000
_cell.angle_alpha   90.00
_cell.angle_beta   90.00
_cell.angle_gamma   90.00
#
_symmetry.space_group_name_H-M   'P 1'
#
loop_
_entity.id
_entity.type
_entity.pdbx_description
1 polymer ?
#
loop_
_entity_poly.entity_id
_entity_poly.type
_entity_poly.pdbx_seq_one_letter_code
_entity_poly.pdbx_strand_id
1 'polypeptide(L)'
;MFWKRYLLGAALAVMSLQTLAAAPQVKTPAPGFYRIMLGSYEVTALSDGVLRLAVDKLLLNSSPKQIETALAEHHQGLPVVTSVNAYLINTGSKLILIDTGAGSLLGEGLGKLVANLEAAGYQPQQVDEIYLTHMHPDHLGGLTQNGKAAFPNAVVRAGQQDADFWLSESRLKQASPKEKASFENILAALKPYQAAGHFKTFSNDGELSPGISAFAAHGHTPGHSIYLVESQGKKLLLLGDLIHVAAVQFAHPRVAISFDKDAKAAVAQRLRVFSDSAQRRVLVGGPHLSFPGLGYLNKQGEGYDWVPLEYGAM
;
A
#
# COMPACT_ATOMS: atom_id res chain seq x y z
N MET A 1 -37.40 84.57 37.15
CA MET A 1 -36.91 84.46 35.76
C MET A 1 -35.99 83.27 35.72
N PHE A 2 -36.51 82.06 35.39
CA PHE A 2 -35.79 80.80 35.46
C PHE A 2 -35.51 80.27 34.06
N TRP A 3 -34.22 80.14 33.72
CA TRP A 3 -33.77 79.50 32.46
C TRP A 3 -33.55 77.97 32.69
N LYS A 4 -34.34 77.14 32.05
CA LYS A 4 -34.14 75.69 31.99
C LYS A 4 -33.18 75.37 30.83
N ARG A 5 -32.06 74.81 31.14
CA ARG A 5 -31.12 74.21 30.17
C ARG A 5 -31.59 72.81 29.91
N TYR A 6 -31.90 72.51 28.66
CA TYR A 6 -32.09 71.11 28.16
C TYR A 6 -30.72 70.58 27.69
N LEU A 7 -30.23 69.54 28.36
CA LEU A 7 -29.13 68.77 27.91
C LEU A 7 -29.66 67.63 26.99
N LEU A 8 -29.35 67.69 25.69
CA LEU A 8 -29.60 66.61 24.73
C LEU A 8 -28.41 65.63 24.87
N GLY A 9 -28.69 64.45 25.44
CA GLY A 9 -27.75 63.36 25.45
C GLY A 9 -27.85 62.60 24.13
N ALA A 10 -26.78 62.66 23.31
CA ALA A 10 -26.64 61.84 22.12
C ALA A 10 -26.11 60.46 22.54
N ALA A 11 -26.94 59.42 22.46
CA ALA A 11 -26.54 58.04 22.64
C ALA A 11 -25.90 57.56 21.34
N LEU A 12 -24.56 57.40 21.31
CA LEU A 12 -23.87 56.69 20.25
C LEU A 12 -24.13 55.17 20.42
N ALA A 13 -24.94 54.60 19.55
CA ALA A 13 -25.08 53.16 19.41
C ALA A 13 -23.83 52.63 18.66
N VAL A 14 -22.89 52.03 19.38
CA VAL A 14 -21.78 51.30 18.81
C VAL A 14 -22.34 49.96 18.30
N MET A 15 -22.62 49.86 17.01
CA MET A 15 -22.87 48.60 16.33
C MET A 15 -21.54 47.82 16.29
N SER A 16 -21.40 46.85 17.16
CA SER A 16 -20.34 45.86 17.08
C SER A 16 -20.56 45.04 15.82
N LEU A 17 -19.81 45.30 14.76
CA LEU A 17 -19.66 44.41 13.63
C LEU A 17 -18.99 43.12 14.15
N GLN A 18 -19.80 42.11 14.39
CA GLN A 18 -19.26 40.77 14.59
C GLN A 18 -18.60 40.34 13.27
N THR A 19 -17.31 40.47 13.17
CA THR A 19 -16.53 39.82 12.11
C THR A 19 -16.73 38.32 12.27
N LEU A 20 -17.52 37.72 11.37
CA LEU A 20 -17.59 36.27 11.25
C LEU A 20 -16.17 35.80 11.00
N ALA A 21 -15.55 35.23 12.01
CA ALA A 21 -14.23 34.61 11.87
C ALA A 21 -14.34 33.51 10.80
N ALA A 22 -13.40 33.51 9.84
CA ALA A 22 -13.31 32.42 8.86
C ALA A 22 -13.23 31.09 9.57
N ALA A 23 -13.84 30.04 9.02
CA ALA A 23 -13.77 28.71 9.60
C ALA A 23 -12.29 28.31 9.76
N PRO A 24 -11.89 27.74 10.90
CA PRO A 24 -10.52 27.31 11.11
C PRO A 24 -10.15 26.21 10.10
N GLN A 25 -8.90 26.23 9.64
CA GLN A 25 -8.40 25.18 8.74
C GLN A 25 -8.39 23.82 9.43
N VAL A 26 -8.93 22.80 8.76
CA VAL A 26 -8.77 21.39 9.16
C VAL A 26 -7.39 20.92 8.70
N LYS A 27 -6.46 20.75 9.64
CA LYS A 27 -5.05 20.42 9.35
C LYS A 27 -4.77 18.91 9.40
N THR A 28 -5.79 18.08 9.41
CA THR A 28 -5.68 16.61 9.33
C THR A 28 -6.05 16.15 7.92
N PRO A 29 -5.33 15.17 7.35
CA PRO A 29 -5.71 14.58 6.08
C PRO A 29 -7.06 13.85 6.19
N ALA A 30 -7.75 13.69 5.07
CA ALA A 30 -8.89 12.77 4.99
C ALA A 30 -8.42 11.34 5.30
N PRO A 31 -9.33 10.45 5.79
CA PRO A 31 -9.00 9.03 5.99
C PRO A 31 -8.46 8.40 4.71
N GLY A 32 -7.43 7.57 4.83
CA GLY A 32 -6.73 6.94 3.72
C GLY A 32 -7.40 5.61 3.31
N PHE A 33 -8.66 5.63 2.92
CA PHE A 33 -9.31 4.46 2.33
C PHE A 33 -10.10 4.84 1.07
N TYR A 34 -10.19 3.90 0.13
CA TYR A 34 -10.98 4.03 -1.10
C TYR A 34 -11.62 2.70 -1.41
N ARG A 35 -12.92 2.70 -1.77
CA ARG A 35 -13.73 1.50 -1.87
C ARG A 35 -14.36 1.36 -3.25
N ILE A 36 -14.37 0.12 -3.76
CA ILE A 36 -15.04 -0.25 -5.00
C ILE A 36 -15.76 -1.59 -4.84
N MET A 37 -16.75 -1.85 -5.71
CA MET A 37 -17.31 -3.18 -5.88
C MET A 37 -16.63 -3.89 -7.05
N LEU A 38 -16.14 -5.11 -6.80
CA LEU A 38 -15.62 -6.04 -7.80
C LEU A 38 -16.60 -7.21 -7.92
N GLY A 39 -17.57 -7.09 -8.82
CA GLY A 39 -18.69 -8.03 -8.82
C GLY A 39 -19.50 -7.93 -7.52
N SER A 40 -19.57 -9.02 -6.74
CA SER A 40 -20.19 -9.05 -5.42
C SER A 40 -19.20 -8.81 -4.26
N TYR A 41 -17.90 -8.70 -4.54
CA TYR A 41 -16.89 -8.44 -3.52
C TYR A 41 -16.67 -6.95 -3.34
N GLU A 42 -16.59 -6.52 -2.09
CA GLU A 42 -16.15 -5.16 -1.75
C GLU A 42 -14.63 -5.15 -1.60
N VAL A 43 -13.94 -4.28 -2.34
CA VAL A 43 -12.51 -4.10 -2.26
C VAL A 43 -12.22 -2.69 -1.72
N THR A 44 -11.52 -2.62 -0.60
CA THR A 44 -11.11 -1.35 0.02
C THR A 44 -9.59 -1.24 -0.02
N ALA A 45 -9.06 -0.28 -0.79
CA ALA A 45 -7.67 0.11 -0.69
C ALA A 45 -7.46 0.88 0.63
N LEU A 46 -6.42 0.52 1.36
CA LEU A 46 -6.04 1.12 2.64
C LEU A 46 -4.63 1.70 2.53
N SER A 47 -4.45 2.96 2.85
CA SER A 47 -3.13 3.58 2.92
C SER A 47 -2.50 3.34 4.29
N ASP A 48 -1.27 2.81 4.31
CA ASP A 48 -0.45 2.80 5.52
C ASP A 48 0.31 4.13 5.70
N GLY A 49 0.46 4.87 4.61
CA GLY A 49 1.19 6.12 4.53
C GLY A 49 2.14 6.17 3.36
N VAL A 50 3.25 6.89 3.52
CA VAL A 50 4.23 7.11 2.45
C VAL A 50 5.67 6.95 2.92
N LEU A 51 6.52 6.43 2.02
CA LEU A 51 7.98 6.45 2.10
C LEU A 51 8.54 7.57 1.24
N ARG A 52 9.78 7.98 1.51
CA ARG A 52 10.56 8.89 0.67
C ARG A 52 11.80 8.17 0.18
N LEU A 53 11.83 7.82 -1.12
CA LEU A 53 12.87 6.99 -1.71
C LEU A 53 13.82 7.81 -2.59
N ALA A 54 15.11 7.69 -2.33
CA ALA A 54 16.17 8.22 -3.19
C ALA A 54 16.37 7.29 -4.40
N VAL A 55 15.38 7.29 -5.32
CA VAL A 55 15.27 6.31 -6.41
C VAL A 55 16.42 6.39 -7.41
N ASP A 56 17.10 7.52 -7.49
CA ASP A 56 18.34 7.71 -8.25
C ASP A 56 19.46 6.77 -7.80
N LYS A 57 19.43 6.33 -6.53
CA LYS A 57 20.40 5.39 -5.92
C LYS A 57 19.88 3.97 -5.85
N LEU A 58 18.59 3.77 -6.08
CA LEU A 58 17.93 2.48 -5.91
C LEU A 58 17.63 1.79 -7.24
N LEU A 59 17.29 2.56 -8.28
CA LEU A 59 16.98 2.00 -9.58
C LEU A 59 18.24 1.53 -10.31
N LEU A 60 18.16 0.36 -10.93
CA LEU A 60 19.22 -0.31 -11.64
C LEU A 60 18.92 -0.32 -13.15
N ASN A 61 19.97 -0.40 -13.96
CA ASN A 61 19.84 -0.43 -15.44
C ASN A 61 19.18 0.82 -16.02
N SER A 62 19.35 1.98 -15.37
CA SER A 62 18.91 3.28 -15.84
C SER A 62 19.94 4.35 -15.49
N SER A 63 20.09 5.37 -16.31
CA SER A 63 20.97 6.49 -16.01
C SER A 63 20.27 7.51 -15.09
N PRO A 64 20.99 8.26 -14.25
CA PRO A 64 20.41 9.34 -13.44
C PRO A 64 19.60 10.32 -14.26
N LYS A 65 20.07 10.70 -15.45
CA LYS A 65 19.35 11.60 -16.35
C LYS A 65 18.01 11.02 -16.83
N GLN A 66 17.98 9.73 -17.14
CA GLN A 66 16.73 9.04 -17.55
C GLN A 66 15.73 9.05 -16.40
N ILE A 67 16.19 8.77 -15.18
CA ILE A 67 15.35 8.79 -13.97
C ILE A 67 14.80 10.20 -13.73
N GLU A 68 15.65 11.21 -13.73
CA GLU A 68 15.25 12.61 -13.51
C GLU A 68 14.25 13.10 -14.58
N THR A 69 14.48 12.76 -15.86
CA THR A 69 13.57 13.12 -16.93
C THR A 69 12.19 12.48 -16.73
N ALA A 70 12.14 11.18 -16.45
CA ALA A 70 10.88 10.47 -16.22
C ALA A 70 10.13 10.99 -14.98
N LEU A 71 10.84 11.33 -13.91
CA LEU A 71 10.26 11.96 -12.73
C LEU A 71 9.68 13.35 -13.05
N ALA A 72 10.42 14.17 -13.80
CA ALA A 72 9.99 15.53 -14.16
C ALA A 72 8.73 15.52 -15.03
N GLU A 73 8.61 14.58 -15.99
CA GLU A 73 7.42 14.38 -16.81
C GLU A 73 6.17 14.05 -15.98
N HIS A 74 6.36 13.48 -14.80
CA HIS A 74 5.29 13.17 -13.84
C HIS A 74 5.19 14.17 -12.68
N HIS A 75 5.82 15.35 -12.80
CA HIS A 75 5.87 16.39 -11.75
C HIS A 75 6.40 15.87 -10.41
N GLN A 76 7.29 14.90 -10.45
CA GLN A 76 7.95 14.33 -9.27
C GLN A 76 9.41 14.78 -9.18
N GLY A 77 9.95 14.74 -7.98
CA GLY A 77 11.37 15.05 -7.71
C GLY A 77 11.94 14.07 -6.70
N LEU A 78 13.24 14.23 -6.41
CA LEU A 78 13.95 13.42 -5.42
C LEU A 78 13.91 14.08 -4.02
N PRO A 79 13.67 13.30 -2.95
CA PRO A 79 13.26 11.89 -2.95
C PRO A 79 11.82 11.70 -3.39
N VAL A 80 11.54 10.61 -4.10
CA VAL A 80 10.19 10.27 -4.56
C VAL A 80 9.31 9.90 -3.38
N VAL A 81 8.09 10.46 -3.33
CA VAL A 81 7.04 10.07 -2.37
C VAL A 81 6.37 8.81 -2.90
N THR A 82 6.54 7.70 -2.19
CA THR A 82 6.05 6.39 -2.57
C THR A 82 5.00 5.93 -1.57
N SER A 83 3.80 5.59 -2.05
CA SER A 83 2.73 5.06 -1.21
C SER A 83 3.08 3.68 -0.65
N VAL A 84 2.48 3.35 0.49
CA VAL A 84 2.37 1.97 0.99
C VAL A 84 0.89 1.68 1.16
N ASN A 85 0.35 0.87 0.25
CA ASN A 85 -1.07 0.51 0.21
C ASN A 85 -1.24 -0.98 0.52
N ALA A 86 -2.36 -1.32 1.15
CA ALA A 86 -2.87 -2.67 1.31
C ALA A 86 -4.31 -2.76 0.82
N TYR A 87 -4.83 -3.96 0.62
CA TYR A 87 -6.15 -4.15 0.05
C TYR A 87 -6.99 -5.09 0.90
N LEU A 88 -8.11 -4.59 1.40
CA LEU A 88 -9.08 -5.38 2.17
C LEU A 88 -10.18 -5.86 1.23
N ILE A 89 -10.45 -7.16 1.24
CA ILE A 89 -11.46 -7.80 0.42
C ILE A 89 -12.53 -8.40 1.33
N ASN A 90 -13.74 -7.87 1.25
CA ASN A 90 -14.91 -8.46 1.88
C ASN A 90 -15.67 -9.30 0.85
N THR A 91 -15.62 -10.61 1.01
CA THR A 91 -16.31 -11.56 0.12
C THR A 91 -17.79 -11.79 0.49
N GLY A 92 -18.26 -11.17 1.59
CA GLY A 92 -19.55 -11.45 2.21
C GLY A 92 -19.52 -12.63 3.20
N SER A 93 -18.52 -13.51 3.09
CA SER A 93 -18.30 -14.64 4.00
C SER A 93 -16.98 -14.58 4.78
N LYS A 94 -16.01 -13.86 4.23
CA LYS A 94 -14.68 -13.62 4.85
C LYS A 94 -14.21 -12.19 4.60
N LEU A 95 -13.45 -11.68 5.55
CA LEU A 95 -12.71 -10.44 5.45
C LEU A 95 -11.22 -10.77 5.32
N ILE A 96 -10.64 -10.51 4.14
CA ILE A 96 -9.27 -10.88 3.78
C ILE A 96 -8.45 -9.64 3.51
N LEU A 97 -7.31 -9.51 4.17
CA LEU A 97 -6.39 -8.39 3.98
C LEU A 97 -5.16 -8.87 3.18
N ILE A 98 -4.82 -8.17 2.12
CA ILE A 98 -3.60 -8.40 1.35
C ILE A 98 -2.57 -7.34 1.76
N ASP A 99 -1.50 -7.80 2.39
CA ASP A 99 -0.48 -7.03 3.10
C ASP A 99 -1.01 -6.20 4.28
N THR A 100 -0.12 -5.70 5.13
CA THR A 100 -0.48 -4.97 6.37
C THR A 100 0.23 -3.64 6.53
N GLY A 101 0.97 -3.20 5.52
CA GLY A 101 1.81 -2.01 5.64
C GLY A 101 3.04 -2.22 6.51
N ALA A 102 3.75 -1.15 6.81
CA ALA A 102 4.99 -1.15 7.59
C ALA A 102 4.77 -1.06 9.10
N GLY A 103 3.57 -0.68 9.54
CA GLY A 103 3.36 -0.38 10.94
C GLY A 103 4.35 0.67 11.44
N SER A 104 5.04 0.38 12.55
CA SER A 104 6.05 1.30 13.13
C SER A 104 7.48 1.07 12.63
N LEU A 105 7.71 0.13 11.69
CA LEU A 105 9.07 -0.33 11.37
C LEU A 105 9.89 0.65 10.53
N LEU A 106 9.25 1.48 9.70
CA LEU A 106 9.93 2.31 8.70
C LEU A 106 9.70 3.82 8.88
N GLY A 107 9.35 4.25 10.09
CA GLY A 107 9.27 5.65 10.47
C GLY A 107 7.87 6.25 10.53
N GLU A 108 7.80 7.52 10.96
CA GLU A 108 6.55 8.22 11.33
C GLU A 108 5.57 8.49 10.15
N GLY A 109 6.04 8.36 8.91
CA GLY A 109 5.21 8.54 7.70
C GLY A 109 4.19 7.41 7.48
N LEU A 110 4.35 6.29 8.18
CA LEU A 110 3.64 5.03 8.01
C LEU A 110 2.86 4.63 9.26
N GLY A 111 2.30 3.41 9.28
CA GLY A 111 1.59 2.87 10.45
C GLY A 111 0.15 3.34 10.58
N LYS A 112 -0.47 3.80 9.50
CA LYS A 112 -1.84 4.33 9.49
C LYS A 112 -2.89 3.32 9.05
N LEU A 113 -2.48 2.12 8.65
CA LEU A 113 -3.36 1.12 8.05
C LEU A 113 -4.52 0.74 8.97
N VAL A 114 -4.25 0.44 10.24
CA VAL A 114 -5.30 0.07 11.21
C VAL A 114 -6.30 1.20 11.41
N ALA A 115 -5.83 2.44 11.59
CA ALA A 115 -6.72 3.59 11.73
C ALA A 115 -7.58 3.83 10.47
N ASN A 116 -7.02 3.60 9.27
CA ASN A 116 -7.75 3.71 8.02
C ASN A 116 -8.74 2.55 7.81
N LEU A 117 -8.43 1.35 8.28
CA LEU A 117 -9.34 0.21 8.32
C LEU A 117 -10.53 0.51 9.24
N GLU A 118 -10.29 1.07 10.41
CA GLU A 118 -11.35 1.49 11.36
C GLU A 118 -12.20 2.61 10.77
N ALA A 119 -11.58 3.60 10.15
CA ALA A 119 -12.30 4.67 9.45
C ALA A 119 -13.13 4.15 8.26
N ALA A 120 -12.71 3.05 7.63
CA ALA A 120 -13.47 2.35 6.59
C ALA A 120 -14.65 1.54 7.14
N GLY A 121 -14.83 1.47 8.47
CA GLY A 121 -15.96 0.80 9.12
C GLY A 121 -15.69 -0.66 9.54
N TYR A 122 -14.45 -1.10 9.50
CA TYR A 122 -14.03 -2.44 9.93
C TYR A 122 -13.20 -2.39 11.20
N GLN A 123 -13.15 -3.50 11.91
CA GLN A 123 -12.28 -3.66 13.08
C GLN A 123 -11.20 -4.72 12.80
N PRO A 124 -9.97 -4.56 13.31
CA PRO A 124 -8.90 -5.54 13.10
C PRO A 124 -9.28 -6.98 13.51
N GLN A 125 -10.14 -7.14 14.52
CA GLN A 125 -10.62 -8.43 15.01
C GLN A 125 -11.56 -9.13 14.02
N GLN A 126 -12.08 -8.42 13.01
CA GLN A 126 -12.96 -8.99 11.98
C GLN A 126 -12.17 -9.59 10.80
N VAL A 127 -10.87 -9.32 10.71
CA VAL A 127 -10.03 -9.88 9.65
C VAL A 127 -9.83 -11.37 9.91
N ASP A 128 -10.28 -12.20 8.96
CA ASP A 128 -10.20 -13.66 9.04
C ASP A 128 -8.84 -14.19 8.55
N GLU A 129 -8.35 -13.62 7.45
CA GLU A 129 -7.09 -14.05 6.83
C GLU A 129 -6.28 -12.84 6.35
N ILE A 130 -4.96 -12.98 6.42
CA ILE A 130 -4.01 -12.01 5.86
C ILE A 130 -3.12 -12.77 4.89
N TYR A 131 -3.04 -12.30 3.64
CA TYR A 131 -2.17 -12.86 2.63
C TYR A 131 -1.04 -11.88 2.34
N LEU A 132 0.19 -12.30 2.60
CA LEU A 132 1.37 -11.50 2.32
C LEU A 132 1.81 -11.71 0.87
N THR A 133 1.99 -10.62 0.12
CA THR A 133 2.60 -10.69 -1.21
C THR A 133 4.04 -11.19 -1.08
N HIS A 134 4.73 -10.73 -0.06
CA HIS A 134 6.06 -11.16 0.35
C HIS A 134 6.37 -10.64 1.77
N MET A 135 7.54 -10.99 2.31
CA MET A 135 7.83 -10.76 3.71
C MET A 135 8.76 -9.56 3.96
N HIS A 136 8.76 -8.50 3.13
CA HIS A 136 9.46 -7.27 3.47
C HIS A 136 8.74 -6.47 4.57
N PRO A 137 9.48 -5.63 5.33
CA PRO A 137 8.92 -4.90 6.48
C PRO A 137 7.74 -4.00 6.17
N ASP A 138 7.64 -3.41 4.98
CA ASP A 138 6.54 -2.55 4.56
C ASP A 138 5.28 -3.29 4.10
N HIS A 139 5.30 -4.62 4.09
CA HIS A 139 4.15 -5.48 3.78
C HIS A 139 3.64 -6.25 5.00
N LEU A 140 4.53 -6.57 5.94
CA LEU A 140 4.16 -7.35 7.12
C LEU A 140 4.29 -6.59 8.46
N GLY A 141 4.89 -5.40 8.47
CA GLY A 141 5.18 -4.68 9.70
C GLY A 141 3.95 -4.31 10.51
N GLY A 142 2.82 -4.08 9.85
CA GLY A 142 1.53 -3.82 10.48
C GLY A 142 0.88 -5.04 11.14
N LEU A 143 1.44 -6.25 11.01
CA LEU A 143 0.98 -7.44 11.72
C LEU A 143 1.02 -7.26 13.24
N THR A 144 1.91 -6.41 13.75
CA THR A 144 2.03 -6.18 15.20
C THR A 144 1.92 -4.71 15.56
N GLN A 145 1.31 -4.46 16.71
CA GLN A 145 1.29 -3.17 17.38
C GLN A 145 1.72 -3.37 18.84
N ASN A 146 2.75 -2.65 19.27
CA ASN A 146 3.31 -2.78 20.62
C ASN A 146 3.66 -4.24 21.00
N GLY A 147 4.18 -5.01 20.05
CA GLY A 147 4.58 -6.41 20.23
C GLY A 147 3.43 -7.42 20.34
N LYS A 148 2.18 -6.98 20.12
CA LYS A 148 0.98 -7.85 20.11
C LYS A 148 0.44 -7.97 18.69
N ALA A 149 -0.29 -9.06 18.41
CA ALA A 149 -0.99 -9.22 17.13
C ALA A 149 -1.98 -8.06 16.93
N ALA A 150 -1.83 -7.31 15.83
CA ALA A 150 -2.77 -6.25 15.46
C ALA A 150 -4.11 -6.84 14.98
N PHE A 151 -4.07 -8.02 14.36
CA PHE A 151 -5.23 -8.75 13.84
C PHE A 151 -5.36 -10.11 14.56
N PRO A 152 -5.87 -10.14 15.80
CA PRO A 152 -5.72 -11.29 16.70
C PRO A 152 -6.41 -12.56 16.22
N ASN A 153 -7.43 -12.45 15.37
CA ASN A 153 -8.20 -13.60 14.87
C ASN A 153 -7.70 -14.08 13.49
N ALA A 154 -6.83 -13.30 12.83
CA ALA A 154 -6.43 -13.58 11.47
C ALA A 154 -5.43 -14.75 11.36
N VAL A 155 -5.62 -15.59 10.34
CA VAL A 155 -4.58 -16.52 9.88
C VAL A 155 -3.73 -15.83 8.84
N VAL A 156 -2.43 -15.67 9.13
CA VAL A 156 -1.45 -15.08 8.20
C VAL A 156 -0.90 -16.15 7.28
N ARG A 157 -0.90 -15.88 5.97
CA ARG A 157 -0.36 -16.79 4.95
C ARG A 157 0.73 -16.09 4.13
N ALA A 158 1.82 -16.81 3.87
CA ALA A 158 2.93 -16.36 3.03
C ALA A 158 3.39 -17.46 2.08
N GLY A 159 4.04 -17.09 0.98
CA GLY A 159 4.70 -18.04 0.10
C GLY A 159 5.74 -18.86 0.86
N GLN A 160 5.78 -20.19 0.65
CA GLN A 160 6.69 -21.08 1.34
C GLN A 160 8.16 -20.66 1.14
N GLN A 161 8.53 -20.27 -0.07
CA GLN A 161 9.90 -19.89 -0.37
C GLN A 161 10.35 -18.61 0.36
N ASP A 162 9.42 -17.67 0.62
CA ASP A 162 9.72 -16.51 1.44
C ASP A 162 9.89 -16.91 2.91
N ALA A 163 9.02 -17.77 3.42
CA ALA A 163 9.16 -18.30 4.78
C ALA A 163 10.49 -19.05 4.96
N ASP A 164 10.85 -19.91 4.03
CA ASP A 164 12.12 -20.66 4.04
C ASP A 164 13.34 -19.73 3.99
N PHE A 165 13.21 -18.59 3.31
CA PHE A 165 14.29 -17.60 3.24
C PHE A 165 14.39 -16.79 4.54
N TRP A 166 13.30 -16.13 4.94
CA TRP A 166 13.29 -15.14 6.02
C TRP A 166 13.26 -15.73 7.42
N LEU A 167 12.79 -16.98 7.60
CA LEU A 167 12.78 -17.67 8.89
C LEU A 167 14.01 -18.58 9.09
N SER A 168 14.97 -18.55 8.18
CA SER A 168 16.20 -19.36 8.26
C SER A 168 17.22 -18.76 9.23
N GLU A 169 17.48 -19.45 10.33
CA GLU A 169 18.54 -19.05 11.28
C GLU A 169 19.93 -18.99 10.64
N SER A 170 20.23 -19.88 9.69
CA SER A 170 21.52 -19.90 9.01
C SER A 170 21.72 -18.66 8.14
N ARG A 171 20.67 -18.20 7.45
CA ARG A 171 20.69 -16.95 6.67
C ARG A 171 20.80 -15.72 7.56
N LEU A 172 20.05 -15.67 8.65
CA LEU A 172 20.14 -14.59 9.64
C LEU A 172 21.58 -14.44 10.18
N LYS A 173 22.25 -15.56 10.48
CA LYS A 173 23.66 -15.54 10.97
C LYS A 173 24.65 -15.02 9.93
N GLN A 174 24.36 -15.20 8.64
CA GLN A 174 25.21 -14.79 7.52
C GLN A 174 24.82 -13.41 6.94
N ALA A 175 23.70 -12.87 7.36
CA ALA A 175 23.16 -11.62 6.84
C ALA A 175 24.06 -10.42 7.15
N SER A 176 24.15 -9.47 6.22
CA SER A 176 24.76 -8.17 6.45
C SER A 176 24.03 -7.39 7.55
N PRO A 177 24.64 -6.42 8.22
CA PRO A 177 23.97 -5.65 9.29
C PRO A 177 22.63 -5.07 8.86
N LYS A 178 22.51 -4.59 7.62
CA LYS A 178 21.27 -4.04 7.07
C LYS A 178 20.18 -5.12 6.88
N GLU A 179 20.55 -6.26 6.33
CA GLU A 179 19.63 -7.39 6.13
C GLU A 179 19.21 -8.01 7.45
N LYS A 180 20.13 -8.06 8.43
CA LYS A 180 19.85 -8.60 9.78
C LYS A 180 18.69 -7.85 10.44
N ALA A 181 18.64 -6.53 10.34
CA ALA A 181 17.53 -5.75 10.85
C ALA A 181 16.18 -6.14 10.20
N SER A 182 16.18 -6.43 8.90
CA SER A 182 14.97 -6.93 8.22
C SER A 182 14.55 -8.30 8.74
N PHE A 183 15.49 -9.25 8.91
CA PHE A 183 15.20 -10.56 9.51
C PHE A 183 14.61 -10.42 10.92
N GLU A 184 15.20 -9.60 11.77
CA GLU A 184 14.77 -9.37 13.14
C GLU A 184 13.35 -8.77 13.20
N ASN A 185 13.07 -7.78 12.35
CA ASN A 185 11.75 -7.18 12.21
C ASN A 185 10.68 -8.20 11.76
N ILE A 186 11.00 -9.02 10.77
CA ILE A 186 10.12 -10.06 10.24
C ILE A 186 9.80 -11.10 11.33
N LEU A 187 10.83 -11.59 12.02
CA LEU A 187 10.66 -12.56 13.11
C LEU A 187 9.81 -11.98 14.25
N ALA A 188 10.04 -10.72 14.62
CA ALA A 188 9.26 -10.03 15.63
C ALA A 188 7.79 -9.87 15.24
N ALA A 189 7.51 -9.49 13.99
CA ALA A 189 6.16 -9.32 13.49
C ALA A 189 5.37 -10.63 13.41
N LEU A 190 6.02 -11.75 13.06
CA LEU A 190 5.37 -13.05 12.94
C LEU A 190 5.25 -13.80 14.28
N LYS A 191 6.06 -13.45 15.28
CA LYS A 191 6.12 -14.18 16.56
C LYS A 191 4.76 -14.43 17.21
N PRO A 192 3.85 -13.43 17.37
CA PRO A 192 2.55 -13.68 18.01
C PRO A 192 1.67 -14.62 17.20
N TYR A 193 1.74 -14.59 15.87
CA TYR A 193 0.96 -15.49 14.99
C TYR A 193 1.50 -16.92 14.99
N GLN A 194 2.82 -17.08 15.02
CA GLN A 194 3.46 -18.41 15.14
C GLN A 194 3.12 -19.03 16.51
N ALA A 195 3.18 -18.25 17.59
CA ALA A 195 2.84 -18.72 18.92
C ALA A 195 1.36 -19.15 19.06
N ALA A 196 0.46 -18.50 18.32
CA ALA A 196 -0.97 -18.85 18.27
C ALA A 196 -1.31 -19.96 17.27
N GLY A 197 -0.34 -20.46 16.46
CA GLY A 197 -0.62 -21.39 15.35
C GLY A 197 -1.36 -20.77 14.17
N HIS A 198 -1.35 -19.45 14.08
CA HIS A 198 -2.04 -18.66 13.05
C HIS A 198 -1.12 -18.26 11.87
N PHE A 199 0.11 -18.73 11.82
CA PHE A 199 0.97 -18.55 10.64
C PHE A 199 1.01 -19.83 9.81
N LYS A 200 0.70 -19.72 8.51
CA LYS A 200 0.70 -20.84 7.55
C LYS A 200 1.38 -20.43 6.25
N THR A 201 1.93 -21.39 5.54
CA THR A 201 2.54 -21.17 4.23
C THR A 201 1.72 -21.84 3.12
N PHE A 202 1.93 -21.41 1.89
CA PHE A 202 1.44 -22.07 0.68
C PHE A 202 2.60 -22.22 -0.32
N SER A 203 2.61 -23.33 -1.08
CA SER A 203 3.74 -23.68 -1.96
C SER A 203 3.40 -23.61 -3.44
N ASN A 204 2.11 -23.70 -3.79
CA ASN A 204 1.68 -23.81 -5.18
C ASN A 204 0.76 -22.63 -5.55
N ASP A 205 0.79 -22.29 -6.84
CA ASP A 205 -0.22 -21.41 -7.43
C ASP A 205 -1.61 -22.02 -7.24
N GLY A 206 -2.58 -21.18 -7.00
CA GLY A 206 -3.98 -21.60 -6.91
C GLY A 206 -4.84 -20.82 -5.94
N GLU A 207 -6.05 -21.28 -5.79
CA GLU A 207 -7.06 -20.65 -4.96
C GLU A 207 -6.77 -20.88 -3.46
N LEU A 208 -6.70 -19.80 -2.70
CA LEU A 208 -6.51 -19.81 -1.24
C LEU A 208 -7.84 -19.64 -0.50
N SER A 209 -8.74 -18.88 -1.07
CA SER A 209 -10.13 -18.68 -0.64
C SER A 209 -10.99 -18.50 -1.89
N PRO A 210 -12.31 -18.79 -1.83
CA PRO A 210 -13.17 -18.63 -2.99
C PRO A 210 -12.99 -17.30 -3.69
N GLY A 211 -12.63 -17.34 -4.99
CA GLY A 211 -12.36 -16.17 -5.82
C GLY A 211 -11.05 -15.42 -5.53
N ILE A 212 -10.18 -15.94 -4.66
CA ILE A 212 -8.85 -15.33 -4.40
C ILE A 212 -7.77 -16.37 -4.60
N SER A 213 -6.94 -16.17 -5.62
CA SER A 213 -5.84 -17.06 -5.99
C SER A 213 -4.49 -16.37 -5.87
N ALA A 214 -3.49 -17.11 -5.40
CA ALA A 214 -2.09 -16.70 -5.40
C ALA A 214 -1.37 -17.26 -6.62
N PHE A 215 -0.45 -16.47 -7.19
CA PHE A 215 0.43 -16.89 -8.27
C PHE A 215 1.87 -16.47 -7.97
N ALA A 216 2.81 -17.36 -8.23
CA ALA A 216 4.21 -17.07 -8.07
C ALA A 216 4.68 -15.97 -9.03
N ALA A 217 5.38 -15.00 -8.47
CA ALA A 217 6.03 -13.91 -9.21
C ALA A 217 7.44 -13.64 -8.60
N HIS A 218 8.20 -14.72 -8.46
CA HIS A 218 9.49 -14.74 -7.77
C HIS A 218 10.52 -13.81 -8.43
N GLY A 219 11.41 -13.25 -7.62
CA GLY A 219 12.51 -12.39 -8.06
C GLY A 219 12.73 -11.21 -7.13
N HIS A 220 11.66 -10.44 -6.83
CA HIS A 220 11.73 -9.40 -5.80
C HIS A 220 12.11 -10.01 -4.45
N THR A 221 11.39 -11.02 -4.02
CA THR A 221 11.84 -11.99 -3.01
C THR A 221 11.73 -13.42 -3.56
N PRO A 222 12.34 -14.42 -2.90
CA PRO A 222 12.28 -15.82 -3.36
C PRO A 222 10.85 -16.37 -3.46
N GLY A 223 9.94 -15.93 -2.62
CA GLY A 223 8.55 -16.39 -2.58
C GLY A 223 7.52 -15.32 -2.92
N HIS A 224 7.94 -14.20 -3.55
CA HIS A 224 7.02 -13.13 -3.94
C HIS A 224 5.84 -13.67 -4.76
N SER A 225 4.63 -13.28 -4.36
CA SER A 225 3.36 -13.71 -4.94
C SER A 225 2.51 -12.52 -5.33
N ILE A 226 1.72 -12.69 -6.39
CA ILE A 226 0.66 -11.79 -6.80
C ILE A 226 -0.69 -12.45 -6.53
N TYR A 227 -1.73 -11.65 -6.30
CA TYR A 227 -3.05 -12.18 -5.98
C TYR A 227 -4.08 -11.76 -7.02
N LEU A 228 -4.81 -12.74 -7.56
CA LEU A 228 -5.97 -12.48 -8.40
C LEU A 228 -7.23 -12.59 -7.55
N VAL A 229 -8.00 -11.50 -7.51
CA VAL A 229 -9.33 -11.45 -6.93
C VAL A 229 -10.34 -11.49 -8.07
N GLU A 230 -11.25 -12.46 -8.05
CA GLU A 230 -12.28 -12.65 -9.08
C GLU A 230 -13.66 -12.82 -8.47
N SER A 231 -14.62 -12.05 -8.96
CA SER A 231 -16.03 -12.15 -8.56
C SER A 231 -16.92 -11.77 -9.73
N GLN A 232 -17.87 -12.65 -10.08
CA GLN A 232 -18.83 -12.43 -11.16
C GLN A 232 -18.19 -11.99 -12.48
N GLY A 233 -17.07 -12.61 -12.84
CA GLY A 233 -16.31 -12.31 -14.06
C GLY A 233 -15.50 -11.00 -14.04
N LYS A 234 -15.56 -10.22 -12.96
CA LYS A 234 -14.68 -9.07 -12.73
C LYS A 234 -13.40 -9.51 -12.05
N LYS A 235 -12.27 -8.91 -12.44
CA LYS A 235 -10.93 -9.32 -12.00
C LYS A 235 -10.12 -8.12 -11.52
N LEU A 236 -9.44 -8.30 -10.40
CA LEU A 236 -8.42 -7.39 -9.88
C LEU A 236 -7.14 -8.20 -9.62
N LEU A 237 -6.03 -7.78 -10.20
CA LEU A 237 -4.72 -8.37 -9.95
C LEU A 237 -3.90 -7.46 -9.05
N LEU A 238 -3.55 -7.95 -7.86
CA LEU A 238 -2.70 -7.26 -6.90
C LEU A 238 -1.25 -7.66 -7.15
N LEU A 239 -0.45 -6.67 -7.55
CA LEU A 239 0.87 -6.87 -8.16
C LEU A 239 1.99 -7.15 -7.16
N GLY A 240 1.78 -6.86 -5.86
CA GLY A 240 2.90 -6.78 -4.92
C GLY A 240 4.00 -5.86 -5.45
N ASP A 241 5.25 -6.21 -5.21
CA ASP A 241 6.43 -5.40 -5.54
C ASP A 241 6.99 -5.67 -6.94
N LEU A 242 6.11 -5.98 -7.89
CA LEU A 242 6.51 -5.95 -9.30
C LEU A 242 6.85 -4.53 -9.77
N ILE A 243 6.43 -3.49 -9.05
CA ILE A 243 6.68 -2.09 -9.37
C ILE A 243 6.80 -1.23 -8.10
N HIS A 244 7.76 -0.29 -8.09
CA HIS A 244 8.00 0.65 -6.99
C HIS A 244 7.92 2.12 -7.42
N VAL A 245 8.32 2.41 -8.67
CA VAL A 245 8.42 3.77 -9.21
C VAL A 245 7.64 3.85 -10.52
N ALA A 246 6.35 4.18 -10.41
CA ALA A 246 5.44 4.22 -11.55
C ALA A 246 5.97 5.08 -12.70
N ALA A 247 6.44 6.30 -12.41
CA ALA A 247 6.96 7.25 -13.37
C ALA A 247 8.11 6.70 -14.24
N VAL A 248 8.89 5.76 -13.70
CA VAL A 248 10.03 5.18 -14.43
C VAL A 248 9.71 3.79 -14.97
N GLN A 249 9.17 2.91 -14.09
CA GLN A 249 9.09 1.48 -14.41
C GLN A 249 7.90 1.09 -15.29
N PHE A 250 6.88 1.94 -15.43
CA PHE A 250 5.87 1.71 -16.46
C PHE A 250 6.42 2.02 -17.85
N ALA A 251 7.03 3.17 -18.06
CA ALA A 251 7.64 3.52 -19.35
C ALA A 251 8.84 2.63 -19.69
N HIS A 252 9.61 2.24 -18.66
CA HIS A 252 10.84 1.44 -18.80
C HIS A 252 10.78 0.17 -17.92
N PRO A 253 9.96 -0.83 -18.26
CA PRO A 253 9.69 -1.97 -17.39
C PRO A 253 10.90 -2.90 -17.15
N ARG A 254 12.02 -2.67 -17.87
CA ARG A 254 13.30 -3.38 -17.66
C ARG A 254 14.16 -2.74 -16.55
N VAL A 255 13.79 -1.57 -16.05
CA VAL A 255 14.48 -0.92 -14.93
C VAL A 255 14.17 -1.70 -13.65
N ALA A 256 15.21 -2.30 -13.06
CA ALA A 256 15.13 -3.03 -11.80
C ALA A 256 15.33 -2.11 -10.60
N ILE A 257 15.18 -2.63 -9.40
CA ILE A 257 15.45 -1.92 -8.16
C ILE A 257 16.37 -2.74 -7.25
N SER A 258 17.20 -2.09 -6.47
CA SER A 258 18.18 -2.74 -5.58
C SER A 258 17.54 -3.56 -4.43
N PHE A 259 16.21 -3.50 -4.29
CA PHE A 259 15.46 -4.34 -3.35
C PHE A 259 15.24 -5.76 -3.89
N ASP A 260 15.31 -5.93 -5.22
CA ASP A 260 15.13 -7.24 -5.85
C ASP A 260 16.28 -8.21 -5.46
N LYS A 261 15.94 -9.38 -4.92
CA LYS A 261 16.91 -10.44 -4.62
C LYS A 261 17.46 -11.10 -5.90
N ASP A 262 16.62 -11.21 -6.92
CA ASP A 262 16.99 -11.57 -8.29
C ASP A 262 16.36 -10.58 -9.26
N ALA A 263 17.09 -9.52 -9.58
CA ALA A 263 16.62 -8.45 -10.45
C ALA A 263 16.22 -8.94 -11.85
N LYS A 264 16.90 -9.97 -12.39
CA LYS A 264 16.57 -10.55 -13.70
C LYS A 264 15.23 -11.27 -13.68
N ALA A 265 15.01 -12.08 -12.66
CA ALA A 265 13.74 -12.78 -12.47
C ALA A 265 12.59 -11.79 -12.20
N ALA A 266 12.79 -10.79 -11.32
CA ALA A 266 11.80 -9.74 -11.04
C ALA A 266 11.38 -8.99 -12.30
N VAL A 267 12.34 -8.58 -13.14
CA VAL A 267 12.06 -7.91 -14.43
C VAL A 267 11.29 -8.85 -15.38
N ALA A 268 11.66 -10.15 -15.45
CA ALA A 268 10.95 -11.11 -16.30
C ALA A 268 9.48 -11.27 -15.86
N GLN A 269 9.21 -11.35 -14.56
CA GLN A 269 7.85 -11.42 -14.03
C GLN A 269 7.06 -10.13 -14.30
N ARG A 270 7.68 -8.95 -14.10
CA ARG A 270 7.07 -7.66 -14.42
C ARG A 270 6.64 -7.59 -15.89
N LEU A 271 7.54 -7.94 -16.81
CA LEU A 271 7.25 -7.92 -18.26
C LEU A 271 6.08 -8.84 -18.60
N ARG A 272 6.07 -10.07 -18.07
CA ARG A 272 4.99 -11.04 -18.27
C ARG A 272 3.66 -10.50 -17.75
N VAL A 273 3.63 -10.08 -16.46
CA VAL A 273 2.40 -9.65 -15.79
C VAL A 273 1.84 -8.37 -16.40
N PHE A 274 2.68 -7.39 -16.73
CA PHE A 274 2.23 -6.15 -17.38
C PHE A 274 1.65 -6.41 -18.76
N SER A 275 2.30 -7.29 -19.56
CA SER A 275 1.79 -7.69 -20.88
C SER A 275 0.42 -8.35 -20.77
N ASP A 276 0.28 -9.33 -19.89
CA ASP A 276 -0.99 -10.04 -19.68
C ASP A 276 -2.09 -9.08 -19.17
N SER A 277 -1.77 -8.20 -18.22
CA SER A 277 -2.74 -7.25 -17.65
C SER A 277 -3.22 -6.25 -18.70
N ALA A 278 -2.32 -5.70 -19.52
CA ALA A 278 -2.67 -4.77 -20.58
C ALA A 278 -3.51 -5.43 -21.67
N GLN A 279 -3.11 -6.63 -22.13
CA GLN A 279 -3.82 -7.37 -23.16
C GLN A 279 -5.24 -7.74 -22.73
N ARG A 280 -5.41 -8.19 -21.50
CA ARG A 280 -6.70 -8.64 -20.94
C ARG A 280 -7.51 -7.52 -20.32
N ARG A 281 -6.98 -6.31 -20.25
CA ARG A 281 -7.61 -5.14 -19.60
C ARG A 281 -8.07 -5.45 -18.19
N VAL A 282 -7.22 -6.11 -17.41
CA VAL A 282 -7.49 -6.44 -16.01
C VAL A 282 -7.21 -5.21 -15.15
N LEU A 283 -8.10 -4.91 -14.21
CA LEU A 283 -7.83 -3.93 -13.16
C LEU A 283 -6.63 -4.42 -12.35
N VAL A 284 -5.65 -3.56 -12.11
CA VAL A 284 -4.48 -3.88 -11.29
C VAL A 284 -4.43 -2.99 -10.07
N GLY A 285 -3.85 -3.52 -8.99
CA GLY A 285 -3.57 -2.79 -7.76
C GLY A 285 -2.12 -2.99 -7.34
N GLY A 286 -1.48 -1.93 -6.83
CA GLY A 286 -0.09 -2.01 -6.38
C GLY A 286 0.19 -1.24 -5.10
N PRO A 287 0.98 -1.83 -4.17
CA PRO A 287 1.27 -1.21 -2.89
C PRO A 287 2.03 0.11 -3.02
N HIS A 288 2.89 0.24 -4.03
CA HIS A 288 3.73 1.42 -4.24
C HIS A 288 3.23 2.38 -5.32
N LEU A 289 2.04 2.14 -5.87
CA LEU A 289 1.35 3.09 -6.74
C LEU A 289 0.67 4.19 -5.92
N SER A 290 0.58 5.39 -6.47
CA SER A 290 -0.11 6.51 -5.80
C SER A 290 -1.51 6.09 -5.36
N PHE A 291 -1.83 6.33 -4.08
CA PHE A 291 -3.11 5.93 -3.50
C PHE A 291 -4.31 6.38 -4.37
N PRO A 292 -5.33 5.54 -4.63
CA PRO A 292 -5.57 4.21 -4.04
C PRO A 292 -4.79 3.05 -4.69
N GLY A 293 -3.89 3.33 -5.65
CA GLY A 293 -3.06 2.34 -6.31
C GLY A 293 -3.80 1.41 -7.26
N LEU A 294 -5.01 1.77 -7.70
CA LEU A 294 -5.86 0.99 -8.59
C LEU A 294 -5.94 1.62 -9.98
N GLY A 295 -5.88 0.83 -11.04
CA GLY A 295 -5.97 1.31 -12.42
C GLY A 295 -5.71 0.23 -13.45
N TYR A 296 -5.47 0.66 -14.68
CA TYR A 296 -5.25 -0.20 -15.84
C TYR A 296 -3.92 0.10 -16.50
N LEU A 297 -3.39 -0.89 -17.20
CA LEU A 297 -2.20 -0.73 -18.05
C LEU A 297 -2.60 -0.71 -19.51
N ASN A 298 -2.15 0.31 -20.25
CA ASN A 298 -2.22 0.36 -21.70
C ASN A 298 -0.82 0.18 -22.28
N LYS A 299 -0.67 -0.69 -23.29
CA LYS A 299 0.61 -0.87 -23.97
C LYS A 299 0.98 0.40 -24.74
N GLN A 300 2.18 0.95 -24.49
CA GLN A 300 2.70 2.14 -25.13
C GLN A 300 4.16 1.91 -25.57
N GLY A 301 4.40 1.74 -26.86
CA GLY A 301 5.74 1.41 -27.35
C GLY A 301 6.33 0.19 -26.66
N GLU A 302 7.53 0.33 -26.09
CA GLU A 302 8.19 -0.72 -25.28
C GLU A 302 7.70 -0.77 -23.82
N GLY A 303 7.01 0.27 -23.37
CA GLY A 303 6.50 0.42 -22.01
C GLY A 303 4.98 0.34 -21.91
N TYR A 304 4.46 0.98 -20.89
CA TYR A 304 3.04 1.03 -20.55
C TYR A 304 2.66 2.41 -20.02
N ASP A 305 1.43 2.84 -20.30
CA ASP A 305 0.79 3.95 -19.64
C ASP A 305 -0.05 3.41 -18.46
N TRP A 306 0.03 4.13 -17.35
CA TRP A 306 -0.84 3.92 -16.20
C TRP A 306 -2.09 4.77 -16.31
N VAL A 307 -3.25 4.13 -16.33
CA VAL A 307 -4.56 4.79 -16.32
C VAL A 307 -5.20 4.56 -14.96
N PRO A 308 -5.14 5.54 -14.04
CA PRO A 308 -5.76 5.41 -12.74
C PRO A 308 -7.26 5.10 -12.85
N LEU A 309 -7.79 4.33 -11.90
CA LEU A 309 -9.22 4.14 -11.78
C LEU A 309 -9.88 5.48 -11.44
N GLU A 310 -10.94 5.83 -12.17
CA GLU A 310 -11.70 7.03 -11.89
C GLU A 310 -12.45 6.91 -10.56
N TYR A 311 -12.57 8.04 -9.84
CA TYR A 311 -13.41 8.09 -8.66
C TYR A 311 -14.87 7.92 -9.07
N GLY A 312 -15.53 6.92 -8.49
CA GLY A 312 -16.95 6.62 -8.74
C GLY A 312 -17.70 6.39 -7.44
N ALA A 313 -19.01 6.60 -7.48
CA ALA A 313 -19.89 6.10 -6.45
C ALA A 313 -20.00 4.57 -6.52
N MET A 314 -20.18 3.92 -5.36
CA MET A 314 -20.41 2.47 -5.26
C MET A 314 -21.79 2.10 -5.82
#